data_66c1ff4e3772220002b8989ae6003bcf
#
_entry.id   66c1ff4e3772220002b8989ae6003bcf
#
_cell.length_a   1.000
_cell.length_b   1.000
_cell.length_c   1.000
_cell.angle_alpha   90.00
_cell.angle_beta   90.00
_cell.angle_gamma   90.00
#
_symmetry.space_group_name_H-M   'P 1'
#
loop_
_entity.id
_entity.type
_entity.pdbx_description
1 polymer ?
#
loop_
_entity_poly.entity_id
_entity_poly.type
_entity_poly.pdbx_seq_one_letter_code
_entity_poly.pdbx_strand_id
1 'polypeptide(L)'
;AGRVVGANYPNAYLQQCLDLSKSEAYNRLERGRLLYGAPPEPTPPLPEDVEDLFDMAGEDAEAEAQAAAEAAAEEERARQKKARENSSKVSAEKQDIIRRELDKLLKAASCERTRIHSEAMEEALHRSPEDLRLFVRKAVNAANRKHAPHSNPNAGFEKRSATFGRRKADGMVDIHINATAGHAALMKAQMDKGLAPNSNLPEELQGETDSRTPEQRRFDQFFAIFEQYEEKCQKSNDGAASVVLALTLDDLADGDAAMLFDTNTGIEVDCFDLVRLGMDGTTDFLLQVDGVSSVPLWMGRTSRLASVAQRIAMFAVQGVCSWLGCTAAMSECEAHHILAWIKGGNTDIENLTGLCREHHRCNNDHRDGSFNKGYMDFDPNTGRSGFRRRPSDPLKFNQSVPAKHSAVSRIYAAKGRCECAKSPNRDPAFYPPGHPPMKDTWTPMRV
;
A
#
# COMPACT_ATOMS: atom_id res chain seq x y z
N ALA A 1 -41.95 -25.74 -3.40
CA ALA A 1 -41.70 -25.71 -4.85
C ALA A 1 -40.30 -26.25 -5.20
N GLY A 2 -39.22 -25.83 -4.54
CA GLY A 2 -37.85 -26.27 -4.84
C GLY A 2 -37.64 -27.77 -4.79
N ARG A 3 -38.26 -28.48 -3.87
CA ARG A 3 -38.15 -29.95 -3.74
C ARG A 3 -38.72 -30.71 -4.95
N VAL A 4 -39.72 -30.15 -5.62
CA VAL A 4 -40.38 -30.78 -6.78
C VAL A 4 -39.44 -30.81 -8.00
N VAL A 5 -38.56 -29.81 -8.13
CA VAL A 5 -37.56 -29.72 -9.23
C VAL A 5 -36.16 -30.10 -8.80
N GLY A 6 -36.00 -30.68 -7.58
CA GLY A 6 -34.68 -31.10 -7.08
C GLY A 6 -33.75 -29.96 -6.62
N ALA A 7 -34.25 -28.75 -6.49
CA ALA A 7 -33.46 -27.61 -6.05
C ALA A 7 -33.43 -27.53 -4.51
N ASN A 8 -32.25 -27.58 -3.92
CA ASN A 8 -32.04 -27.49 -2.46
C ASN A 8 -32.17 -26.07 -1.91
N TYR A 9 -31.96 -25.06 -2.77
CA TYR A 9 -31.92 -23.64 -2.38
C TYR A 9 -32.77 -22.79 -3.31
N PRO A 10 -33.39 -21.69 -2.83
CA PRO A 10 -34.25 -20.83 -3.65
C PRO A 10 -33.58 -20.27 -4.91
N ASN A 11 -32.30 -19.91 -4.85
CA ASN A 11 -31.57 -19.43 -6.01
C ASN A 11 -31.34 -20.53 -7.06
N ALA A 12 -31.08 -21.76 -6.66
CA ALA A 12 -30.96 -22.89 -7.58
C ALA A 12 -32.32 -23.17 -8.27
N TYR A 13 -33.46 -23.03 -7.56
CA TYR A 13 -34.78 -23.12 -8.13
C TYR A 13 -35.02 -22.07 -9.23
N LEU A 14 -34.65 -20.79 -8.97
CA LEU A 14 -34.81 -19.72 -9.96
C LEU A 14 -33.92 -19.92 -11.18
N GLN A 15 -32.68 -20.42 -10.98
CA GLN A 15 -31.79 -20.75 -12.10
C GLN A 15 -32.41 -21.82 -13.01
N GLN A 16 -32.94 -22.90 -12.44
CA GLN A 16 -33.49 -24.01 -13.20
C GLN A 16 -34.83 -23.69 -13.88
N CYS A 17 -35.69 -22.93 -13.18
CA CYS A 17 -37.06 -22.67 -13.72
C CYS A 17 -37.13 -21.46 -14.65
N LEU A 18 -36.21 -20.51 -14.52
CA LEU A 18 -36.22 -19.25 -15.26
C LEU A 18 -34.99 -19.05 -16.15
N ASP A 19 -34.12 -20.05 -16.23
CA ASP A 19 -32.88 -20.02 -17.02
C ASP A 19 -32.02 -18.78 -16.69
N LEU A 20 -31.85 -18.50 -15.39
CA LEU A 20 -31.12 -17.33 -14.91
C LEU A 20 -29.67 -17.66 -14.56
N SER A 21 -28.78 -16.70 -14.75
CA SER A 21 -27.47 -16.77 -14.15
C SER A 21 -27.53 -16.79 -12.61
N LYS A 22 -26.53 -17.36 -11.95
CA LYS A 22 -26.43 -17.40 -10.49
C LYS A 22 -26.55 -16.00 -9.87
N SER A 23 -25.93 -15.02 -10.51
CA SER A 23 -25.96 -13.61 -10.07
C SER A 23 -27.37 -13.02 -10.17
N GLU A 24 -28.06 -13.23 -11.29
CA GLU A 24 -29.41 -12.69 -11.46
C GLU A 24 -30.44 -13.38 -10.56
N ALA A 25 -30.33 -14.70 -10.37
CA ALA A 25 -31.16 -15.43 -9.43
C ALA A 25 -30.98 -14.89 -7.99
N TYR A 26 -29.76 -14.61 -7.58
CA TYR A 26 -29.46 -13.98 -6.28
C TYR A 26 -30.06 -12.57 -6.20
N ASN A 27 -29.86 -11.74 -7.21
CA ASN A 27 -30.39 -10.37 -7.22
C ASN A 27 -31.93 -10.35 -7.13
N ARG A 28 -32.62 -11.26 -7.84
CA ARG A 28 -34.10 -11.37 -7.76
C ARG A 28 -34.57 -11.79 -6.38
N LEU A 29 -33.87 -12.73 -5.74
CA LEU A 29 -34.21 -13.14 -4.38
C LEU A 29 -34.06 -12.01 -3.38
N GLU A 30 -32.97 -11.27 -3.48
CA GLU A 30 -32.72 -10.15 -2.55
C GLU A 30 -33.72 -8.99 -2.79
N ARG A 31 -34.04 -8.67 -4.04
CA ARG A 31 -35.16 -7.74 -4.34
C ARG A 31 -36.49 -8.23 -3.74
N GLY A 32 -36.79 -9.52 -3.90
CA GLY A 32 -37.97 -10.13 -3.31
C GLY A 32 -37.99 -10.06 -1.78
N ARG A 33 -36.85 -10.27 -1.12
CA ARG A 33 -36.74 -10.15 0.35
C ARG A 33 -37.01 -8.73 0.84
N LEU A 34 -36.51 -7.72 0.13
CA LEU A 34 -36.76 -6.31 0.48
C LEU A 34 -38.26 -5.96 0.35
N LEU A 35 -38.95 -6.51 -0.65
CA LEU A 35 -40.35 -6.21 -0.92
C LEU A 35 -41.33 -7.03 -0.06
N TYR A 36 -41.00 -8.30 0.23
CA TYR A 36 -41.92 -9.29 0.79
C TYR A 36 -41.42 -9.95 2.09
N GLY A 37 -40.18 -9.64 2.53
CA GLY A 37 -39.65 -10.12 3.80
C GLY A 37 -40.46 -9.54 4.98
N ALA A 38 -40.53 -10.26 6.10
CA ALA A 38 -41.07 -9.70 7.32
C ALA A 38 -40.23 -8.45 7.72
N PRO A 39 -40.87 -7.33 8.08
CA PRO A 39 -40.16 -6.20 8.64
C PRO A 39 -39.40 -6.62 9.89
N PRO A 40 -38.24 -6.02 10.19
CA PRO A 40 -37.53 -6.28 11.45
C PRO A 40 -38.47 -5.98 12.63
N GLU A 41 -38.45 -6.84 13.64
CA GLU A 41 -39.21 -6.58 14.86
C GLU A 41 -38.74 -5.23 15.46
N PRO A 42 -39.67 -4.37 15.86
CA PRO A 42 -39.30 -3.11 16.48
C PRO A 42 -38.50 -3.39 17.76
N THR A 43 -37.30 -2.91 17.80
CA THR A 43 -36.49 -2.94 19.00
C THR A 43 -37.10 -1.94 19.98
N PRO A 44 -37.51 -2.36 21.19
CA PRO A 44 -38.01 -1.41 22.18
C PRO A 44 -36.99 -0.29 22.39
N PRO A 45 -37.39 0.97 22.55
CA PRO A 45 -36.47 2.02 22.88
C PRO A 45 -35.72 1.65 24.16
N LEU A 46 -34.38 1.72 24.13
CA LEU A 46 -33.59 1.61 25.34
C LEU A 46 -33.99 2.78 26.25
N PRO A 47 -34.28 2.55 27.55
CA PRO A 47 -34.54 3.65 28.48
C PRO A 47 -33.32 4.58 28.48
N GLU A 48 -33.57 5.88 28.29
CA GLU A 48 -32.50 6.91 28.20
C GLU A 48 -31.76 7.11 29.54
N ASP A 49 -32.35 6.69 30.67
CA ASP A 49 -31.73 6.79 32.00
C ASP A 49 -31.97 5.52 32.84
N VAL A 50 -30.88 4.98 33.36
CA VAL A 50 -30.88 3.76 34.19
C VAL A 50 -31.43 4.02 35.60
N GLU A 51 -31.69 5.27 36.01
CA GLU A 51 -32.15 5.64 37.33
C GLU A 51 -33.68 5.45 37.53
N ASP A 52 -34.48 5.42 36.44
CA ASP A 52 -35.93 5.26 36.53
C ASP A 52 -36.43 3.81 36.56
N LEU A 53 -35.55 2.83 36.73
CA LEU A 53 -35.90 1.40 36.68
C LEU A 53 -36.67 0.90 37.95
N PHE A 54 -36.90 1.77 38.94
CA PHE A 54 -37.59 1.43 40.20
C PHE A 54 -38.89 2.17 40.44
N ASP A 55 -39.30 3.06 39.54
CA ASP A 55 -40.63 3.67 39.65
C ASP A 55 -41.67 2.81 38.89
N MET A 56 -42.71 2.44 39.58
CA MET A 56 -43.77 1.55 39.14
C MET A 56 -44.34 2.06 37.80
N ALA A 57 -43.84 1.55 36.68
CA ALA A 57 -44.48 1.67 35.37
C ALA A 57 -45.79 0.89 35.44
N GLY A 58 -46.88 1.60 35.70
CA GLY A 58 -48.19 1.01 35.78
C GLY A 58 -48.62 0.37 34.45
N GLU A 59 -49.66 -0.47 34.49
CA GLU A 59 -50.30 -1.14 33.31
C GLU A 59 -50.56 -0.16 32.14
N ASP A 60 -50.73 1.15 32.42
CA ASP A 60 -50.92 2.19 31.41
C ASP A 60 -49.65 2.46 30.57
N ALA A 61 -48.45 2.39 31.08
CA ALA A 61 -47.23 2.60 30.35
C ALA A 61 -46.89 1.42 29.42
N GLU A 62 -47.19 0.19 29.86
CA GLU A 62 -47.08 -0.99 29.01
C GLU A 62 -48.10 -0.96 27.86
N ALA A 63 -49.35 -0.51 28.12
CA ALA A 63 -50.35 -0.35 27.11
C ALA A 63 -50.01 0.74 26.10
N GLU A 64 -49.44 1.87 26.50
CA GLU A 64 -48.95 2.93 25.63
C GLU A 64 -47.78 2.46 24.79
N ALA A 65 -46.80 1.74 25.35
CA ALA A 65 -45.68 1.16 24.63
C ALA A 65 -46.12 0.13 23.58
N GLN A 66 -47.12 -0.70 23.92
CA GLN A 66 -47.70 -1.67 23.02
C GLN A 66 -48.49 -1.00 21.86
N ALA A 67 -49.29 0.02 22.16
CA ALA A 67 -50.00 0.79 21.16
C ALA A 67 -49.03 1.53 20.18
N ALA A 68 -47.94 2.08 20.73
CA ALA A 68 -46.89 2.71 19.93
C ALA A 68 -46.16 1.69 19.03
N ALA A 69 -45.87 0.49 19.52
CA ALA A 69 -45.29 -0.60 18.73
C ALA A 69 -46.24 -1.11 17.60
N GLU A 70 -47.52 -1.23 17.89
CA GLU A 70 -48.53 -1.60 16.90
C GLU A 70 -48.66 -0.53 15.81
N ALA A 71 -48.72 0.74 16.18
CA ALA A 71 -48.76 1.86 15.23
C ALA A 71 -47.47 1.90 14.35
N ALA A 72 -46.30 1.71 14.91
CA ALA A 72 -45.05 1.62 14.18
C ALA A 72 -45.05 0.42 13.20
N ALA A 73 -45.55 -0.72 13.61
CA ALA A 73 -45.66 -1.91 12.76
C ALA A 73 -46.67 -1.70 11.61
N GLU A 74 -47.75 -0.98 11.86
CA GLU A 74 -48.72 -0.65 10.80
C GLU A 74 -48.15 0.34 9.78
N GLU A 75 -47.45 1.37 10.25
CA GLU A 75 -46.74 2.32 9.39
C GLU A 75 -45.67 1.61 8.54
N GLU A 76 -44.91 0.67 9.11
CA GLU A 76 -43.92 -0.14 8.40
C GLU A 76 -44.56 -1.01 7.32
N ARG A 77 -45.71 -1.64 7.60
CA ARG A 77 -46.49 -2.40 6.60
C ARG A 77 -46.99 -1.49 5.48
N ALA A 78 -47.47 -0.29 5.79
CA ALA A 78 -47.91 0.69 4.82
C ALA A 78 -46.76 1.13 3.89
N ARG A 79 -45.56 1.41 4.45
CA ARG A 79 -44.36 1.71 3.67
C ARG A 79 -43.96 0.58 2.74
N GLN A 80 -43.98 -0.66 3.25
CA GLN A 80 -43.67 -1.84 2.43
C GLN A 80 -44.69 -2.06 1.31
N LYS A 81 -45.98 -1.84 1.59
CA LYS A 81 -47.02 -1.90 0.58
C LYS A 81 -46.81 -0.88 -0.54
N LYS A 82 -46.50 0.37 -0.19
CA LYS A 82 -46.15 1.45 -1.14
C LYS A 82 -44.93 1.09 -2.00
N ALA A 83 -43.88 0.54 -1.40
CA ALA A 83 -42.71 0.07 -2.13
C ALA A 83 -43.05 -1.04 -3.13
N ARG A 84 -43.96 -1.99 -2.79
CA ARG A 84 -44.44 -3.03 -3.69
C ARG A 84 -45.19 -2.46 -4.87
N GLU A 85 -46.10 -1.50 -4.64
CA GLU A 85 -46.89 -0.85 -5.71
C GLU A 85 -45.94 -0.12 -6.69
N ASN A 86 -44.88 0.51 -6.21
CA ASN A 86 -43.90 1.18 -7.05
C ASN A 86 -42.94 0.22 -7.76
N SER A 87 -42.76 -1.01 -7.25
CA SER A 87 -41.77 -1.95 -7.77
C SER A 87 -41.98 -2.34 -9.24
N SER A 88 -43.25 -2.38 -9.68
CA SER A 88 -43.58 -2.66 -11.09
C SER A 88 -43.25 -1.52 -12.05
N LYS A 89 -43.06 -0.29 -11.53
CA LYS A 89 -42.74 0.93 -12.30
C LYS A 89 -41.27 1.25 -12.28
N VAL A 90 -40.51 0.67 -11.38
CA VAL A 90 -39.07 0.91 -11.19
C VAL A 90 -38.25 -0.20 -11.88
N SER A 91 -37.28 0.17 -12.72
CA SER A 91 -36.46 -0.81 -13.42
C SER A 91 -35.64 -1.69 -12.46
N ALA A 92 -35.31 -2.92 -12.87
CA ALA A 92 -34.49 -3.83 -12.08
C ALA A 92 -33.15 -3.24 -11.71
N GLU A 93 -32.52 -2.46 -12.60
CA GLU A 93 -31.30 -1.77 -12.38
C GLU A 93 -31.38 -0.78 -11.18
N LYS A 94 -32.44 0.06 -11.17
CA LYS A 94 -32.64 1.01 -10.06
C LYS A 94 -32.92 0.30 -8.74
N GLN A 95 -33.68 -0.82 -8.76
CA GLN A 95 -33.91 -1.66 -7.57
C GLN A 95 -32.61 -2.27 -7.06
N ASP A 96 -31.71 -2.70 -7.95
CA ASP A 96 -30.39 -3.22 -7.56
C ASP A 96 -29.46 -2.13 -7.00
N ILE A 97 -29.54 -0.91 -7.52
CA ILE A 97 -28.83 0.25 -6.95
C ILE A 97 -29.30 0.50 -5.51
N ILE A 98 -30.62 0.56 -5.29
CA ILE A 98 -31.20 0.75 -3.95
C ILE A 98 -30.71 -0.34 -3.00
N ARG A 99 -30.82 -1.61 -3.41
CA ARG A 99 -30.37 -2.74 -2.60
C ARG A 99 -28.90 -2.62 -2.22
N ARG A 100 -27.99 -2.41 -3.19
CA ARG A 100 -26.55 -2.32 -2.95
C ARG A 100 -26.16 -1.18 -2.02
N GLU A 101 -26.86 -0.06 -2.09
CA GLU A 101 -26.60 1.04 -1.15
C GLU A 101 -27.17 0.73 0.25
N LEU A 102 -28.35 0.08 0.35
CA LEU A 102 -28.93 -0.38 1.62
C LEU A 102 -28.09 -1.47 2.32
N ASP A 103 -27.34 -2.27 1.58
CA ASP A 103 -26.42 -3.26 2.15
C ASP A 103 -25.24 -2.64 2.92
N LYS A 104 -25.04 -1.32 2.78
CA LYS A 104 -24.06 -0.53 3.55
C LYS A 104 -24.61 0.01 4.88
N LEU A 105 -25.86 -0.26 5.21
CA LEU A 105 -26.43 0.05 6.52
C LEU A 105 -25.75 -0.78 7.61
N LEU A 106 -25.34 -0.10 8.67
CA LEU A 106 -24.82 -0.75 9.87
C LEU A 106 -25.95 -1.52 10.59
N LYS A 107 -25.61 -2.56 11.33
CA LYS A 107 -26.58 -3.34 12.13
C LYS A 107 -27.39 -2.45 13.06
N ALA A 108 -26.76 -1.48 13.71
CA ALA A 108 -27.40 -0.51 14.59
C ALA A 108 -28.46 0.37 13.89
N ALA A 109 -28.29 0.60 12.57
CA ALA A 109 -29.22 1.40 11.76
C ALA A 109 -30.23 0.55 10.99
N SER A 110 -30.32 -0.76 11.24
CA SER A 110 -31.20 -1.70 10.50
C SER A 110 -32.68 -1.33 10.58
N CYS A 111 -33.11 -0.67 11.64
CA CYS A 111 -34.47 -0.16 11.80
C CYS A 111 -34.88 0.88 10.72
N GLU A 112 -33.93 1.59 10.15
CA GLU A 112 -34.18 2.57 9.09
C GLU A 112 -34.32 1.95 7.69
N ARG A 113 -34.04 0.64 7.53
CA ARG A 113 -33.93 -0.04 6.23
C ARG A 113 -35.20 0.07 5.40
N THR A 114 -36.34 -0.23 5.99
CA THR A 114 -37.64 -0.22 5.27
C THR A 114 -38.07 1.21 4.92
N ARG A 115 -37.83 2.16 5.83
CA ARG A 115 -38.12 3.58 5.56
C ARG A 115 -37.30 4.06 4.35
N ILE A 116 -35.98 3.87 4.38
CA ILE A 116 -35.09 4.30 3.29
C ILE A 116 -35.45 3.58 1.99
N HIS A 117 -35.77 2.28 2.06
CA HIS A 117 -36.19 1.52 0.89
C HIS A 117 -37.47 2.09 0.25
N SER A 118 -38.50 2.37 1.05
CA SER A 118 -39.77 2.93 0.56
C SER A 118 -39.61 4.31 -0.08
N GLU A 119 -38.83 5.22 0.60
CA GLU A 119 -38.51 6.54 0.06
C GLU A 119 -37.70 6.43 -1.25
N ALA A 120 -36.71 5.53 -1.28
CA ALA A 120 -35.90 5.31 -2.48
C ALA A 120 -36.71 4.75 -3.66
N MET A 121 -37.70 3.87 -3.41
CA MET A 121 -38.57 3.34 -4.43
C MET A 121 -39.50 4.40 -5.00
N GLU A 122 -39.92 5.38 -4.20
CA GLU A 122 -40.71 6.53 -4.66
C GLU A 122 -39.87 7.46 -5.51
N GLU A 123 -38.69 7.84 -5.01
CA GLU A 123 -37.75 8.72 -5.69
C GLU A 123 -37.24 8.11 -7.01
N ALA A 124 -37.14 6.79 -7.08
CA ALA A 124 -36.69 6.07 -8.28
C ALA A 124 -37.61 6.30 -9.50
N LEU A 125 -38.87 6.73 -9.29
CA LEU A 125 -39.78 7.05 -10.38
C LEU A 125 -39.32 8.27 -11.18
N HIS A 126 -38.58 9.21 -10.54
CA HIS A 126 -38.26 10.52 -11.09
C HIS A 126 -36.74 10.78 -11.24
N ARG A 127 -35.88 10.00 -10.60
CA ARG A 127 -34.42 10.16 -10.63
C ARG A 127 -33.74 9.31 -11.68
N SER A 128 -32.62 9.78 -12.22
CA SER A 128 -31.70 8.91 -12.99
C SER A 128 -31.04 7.87 -12.07
N PRO A 129 -30.49 6.77 -12.62
CA PRO A 129 -29.77 5.76 -11.82
C PRO A 129 -28.62 6.35 -10.98
N GLU A 130 -27.88 7.31 -11.54
CA GLU A 130 -26.74 7.96 -10.88
C GLU A 130 -27.21 8.85 -9.72
N ASP A 131 -28.23 9.68 -9.94
CA ASP A 131 -28.80 10.56 -8.91
C ASP A 131 -29.50 9.75 -7.81
N LEU A 132 -30.22 8.69 -8.16
CA LEU A 132 -30.82 7.77 -7.21
C LEU A 132 -29.77 7.13 -6.29
N ARG A 133 -28.61 6.72 -6.84
CA ARG A 133 -27.50 6.19 -6.04
C ARG A 133 -27.01 7.20 -5.02
N LEU A 134 -26.86 8.47 -5.42
CA LEU A 134 -26.44 9.55 -4.51
C LEU A 134 -27.48 9.80 -3.42
N PHE A 135 -28.76 9.81 -3.77
CA PHE A 135 -29.86 9.98 -2.83
C PHE A 135 -29.85 8.88 -1.77
N VAL A 136 -29.86 7.60 -2.17
CA VAL A 136 -29.88 6.47 -1.24
C VAL A 136 -28.64 6.45 -0.38
N ARG A 137 -27.46 6.69 -0.96
CA ARG A 137 -26.21 6.77 -0.20
C ARG A 137 -26.25 7.85 0.88
N LYS A 138 -26.81 9.02 0.55
CA LYS A 138 -26.97 10.12 1.53
C LYS A 138 -27.88 9.70 2.68
N ALA A 139 -29.01 9.04 2.39
CA ALA A 139 -29.96 8.55 3.39
C ALA A 139 -29.32 7.48 4.28
N VAL A 140 -28.61 6.50 3.70
CA VAL A 140 -27.90 5.44 4.43
C VAL A 140 -26.81 6.04 5.34
N ASN A 141 -26.03 6.98 4.83
CA ASN A 141 -24.99 7.63 5.63
C ASN A 141 -25.58 8.46 6.78
N ALA A 142 -26.75 9.10 6.57
CA ALA A 142 -27.44 9.83 7.64
C ALA A 142 -27.94 8.87 8.73
N ALA A 143 -28.56 7.75 8.33
CA ALA A 143 -29.03 6.71 9.26
C ALA A 143 -27.87 6.09 10.05
N ASN A 144 -26.78 5.74 9.37
CA ASN A 144 -25.59 5.20 10.02
C ASN A 144 -24.99 6.18 11.06
N ARG A 145 -24.97 7.47 10.75
CA ARG A 145 -24.50 8.50 11.71
C ARG A 145 -25.43 8.64 12.91
N LYS A 146 -26.74 8.57 12.70
CA LYS A 146 -27.74 8.69 13.76
C LYS A 146 -27.65 7.51 14.76
N HIS A 147 -27.45 6.30 14.23
CA HIS A 147 -27.46 5.07 15.02
C HIS A 147 -26.06 4.50 15.31
N ALA A 148 -24.98 5.10 14.79
CA ALA A 148 -23.64 4.67 15.17
C ALA A 148 -23.40 5.01 16.65
N PRO A 149 -22.94 4.07 17.48
CA PRO A 149 -22.42 4.42 18.78
C PRO A 149 -21.36 5.49 18.58
N HIS A 150 -21.25 6.48 19.49
CA HIS A 150 -20.30 7.57 19.43
C HIS A 150 -18.91 7.03 19.09
N SER A 151 -18.61 6.99 17.80
CA SER A 151 -17.38 6.43 17.25
C SER A 151 -16.26 7.40 17.58
N ASN A 152 -15.12 6.88 18.00
CA ASN A 152 -13.89 7.65 18.11
C ASN A 152 -13.80 8.64 16.93
N PRO A 153 -13.84 9.97 17.17
CA PRO A 153 -13.80 10.96 16.09
C PRO A 153 -12.51 10.83 15.25
N ASN A 154 -11.48 10.18 15.80
CA ASN A 154 -10.22 9.93 15.15
C ASN A 154 -10.17 8.61 14.35
N ALA A 155 -11.20 7.78 14.39
CA ALA A 155 -11.19 6.46 13.73
C ALA A 155 -10.86 6.53 12.22
N GLY A 156 -11.33 7.57 11.53
CA GLY A 156 -10.98 7.80 10.13
C GLY A 156 -9.52 8.23 9.94
N PHE A 157 -9.01 9.03 10.87
CA PHE A 157 -7.63 9.49 10.86
C PHE A 157 -6.64 8.34 11.18
N GLU A 158 -7.01 7.44 12.08
CA GLU A 158 -6.21 6.25 12.43
C GLU A 158 -6.09 5.27 11.25
N LYS A 159 -7.06 5.23 10.35
CA LYS A 159 -7.08 4.34 9.17
C LYS A 159 -6.37 4.92 7.94
N ARG A 160 -5.79 6.12 8.04
CA ARG A 160 -5.05 6.70 6.92
C ARG A 160 -3.85 5.84 6.56
N SER A 161 -3.62 5.67 5.27
CA SER A 161 -2.49 4.89 4.76
C SER A 161 -2.13 5.31 3.34
N ALA A 162 -0.88 5.13 2.97
CA ALA A 162 -0.40 5.18 1.61
C ALA A 162 0.36 3.89 1.33
N THR A 163 0.01 3.21 0.26
CA THR A 163 0.64 1.95 -0.13
C THR A 163 0.98 1.98 -1.60
N PHE A 164 2.14 1.42 -1.94
CA PHE A 164 2.66 1.31 -3.29
C PHE A 164 2.58 -0.14 -3.73
N GLY A 165 2.04 -0.36 -4.92
CA GLY A 165 2.01 -1.66 -5.56
C GLY A 165 3.34 -2.02 -6.21
N ARG A 166 3.37 -3.17 -6.87
CA ARG A 166 4.51 -3.56 -7.72
C ARG A 166 4.29 -3.05 -9.14
N ARG A 167 5.39 -2.91 -9.88
CA ARG A 167 5.35 -2.59 -11.31
C ARG A 167 4.54 -3.66 -12.07
N LYS A 168 3.61 -3.20 -12.90
CA LYS A 168 2.79 -4.03 -13.78
C LYS A 168 3.49 -4.25 -15.13
N ALA A 169 2.93 -5.15 -15.93
CA ALA A 169 3.43 -5.43 -17.27
C ALA A 169 3.39 -4.21 -18.22
N ASP A 170 2.51 -3.25 -17.98
CA ASP A 170 2.40 -1.99 -18.72
C ASP A 170 3.35 -0.89 -18.22
N GLY A 171 4.23 -1.19 -17.25
CA GLY A 171 5.15 -0.24 -16.63
C GLY A 171 4.55 0.61 -15.51
N MET A 172 3.25 0.52 -15.26
CA MET A 172 2.58 1.33 -14.25
C MET A 172 2.66 0.72 -12.84
N VAL A 173 2.58 1.59 -11.84
CA VAL A 173 2.49 1.20 -10.42
C VAL A 173 1.21 1.79 -9.82
N ASP A 174 0.41 0.97 -9.14
CA ASP A 174 -0.75 1.46 -8.40
C ASP A 174 -0.32 2.06 -7.06
N ILE A 175 -0.79 3.26 -6.79
CA ILE A 175 -0.62 3.94 -5.50
C ILE A 175 -1.99 4.08 -4.86
N HIS A 176 -2.17 3.49 -3.67
CA HIS A 176 -3.42 3.57 -2.93
C HIS A 176 -3.25 4.46 -1.69
N ILE A 177 -4.02 5.53 -1.64
CA ILE A 177 -4.04 6.47 -0.52
C ILE A 177 -5.41 6.43 0.13
N ASN A 178 -5.47 6.00 1.40
CA ASN A 178 -6.64 6.17 2.25
C ASN A 178 -6.48 7.45 3.05
N ALA A 179 -7.27 8.45 2.72
CA ALA A 179 -7.23 9.76 3.34
C ALA A 179 -8.58 10.08 4.02
N THR A 180 -8.56 10.92 5.04
CA THR A 180 -9.81 11.48 5.55
C THR A 180 -10.46 12.35 4.48
N ALA A 181 -11.79 12.55 4.55
CA ALA A 181 -12.52 13.33 3.58
C ALA A 181 -11.94 14.75 3.39
N GLY A 182 -11.49 15.40 4.49
CA GLY A 182 -10.86 16.72 4.43
C GLY A 182 -9.53 16.71 3.68
N HIS A 183 -8.65 15.73 3.97
CA HIS A 183 -7.39 15.60 3.26
C HIS A 183 -7.61 15.25 1.77
N ALA A 184 -8.55 14.35 1.47
CA ALA A 184 -8.89 14.00 0.09
C ALA A 184 -9.42 15.21 -0.69
N ALA A 185 -10.28 16.03 -0.06
CA ALA A 185 -10.78 17.27 -0.66
C ALA A 185 -9.66 18.28 -0.94
N LEU A 186 -8.72 18.44 0.01
CA LEU A 186 -7.55 19.30 -0.17
C LEU A 186 -6.66 18.80 -1.32
N MET A 187 -6.31 17.50 -1.33
CA MET A 187 -5.52 16.90 -2.40
C MET A 187 -6.19 17.12 -3.76
N LYS A 188 -7.50 16.82 -3.85
CA LYS A 188 -8.26 17.04 -5.09
C LYS A 188 -8.24 18.49 -5.53
N ALA A 189 -8.46 19.43 -4.62
CA ALA A 189 -8.44 20.85 -4.94
C ALA A 189 -7.08 21.34 -5.46
N GLN A 190 -5.98 20.81 -4.93
CA GLN A 190 -4.63 21.13 -5.42
C GLN A 190 -4.36 20.50 -6.79
N MET A 191 -4.78 19.25 -7.02
CA MET A 191 -4.62 18.59 -8.31
C MET A 191 -5.51 19.20 -9.39
N ASP A 192 -6.72 19.67 -9.04
CA ASP A 192 -7.66 20.30 -9.98
C ASP A 192 -7.15 21.68 -10.48
N LYS A 193 -6.14 22.28 -9.86
CA LYS A 193 -5.48 23.50 -10.39
C LYS A 193 -4.80 23.25 -11.75
N GLY A 194 -4.35 22.02 -11.98
CA GLY A 194 -3.73 21.61 -13.24
C GLY A 194 -4.72 21.26 -14.36
N LEU A 195 -6.04 21.41 -14.17
CA LEU A 195 -7.04 21.00 -15.16
C LEU A 195 -7.09 21.91 -16.40
N ALA A 196 -6.60 23.14 -16.31
CA ALA A 196 -6.56 24.04 -17.48
C ALA A 196 -5.68 23.43 -18.59
N PRO A 197 -6.07 23.56 -19.87
CA PRO A 197 -5.22 23.15 -20.95
C PRO A 197 -3.83 23.80 -20.87
N ASN A 198 -2.81 23.05 -21.25
CA ASN A 198 -1.39 23.45 -21.22
C ASN A 198 -0.80 23.70 -19.82
N SER A 199 -1.53 23.43 -18.71
CA SER A 199 -0.96 23.48 -17.35
C SER A 199 0.20 22.49 -17.23
N ASN A 200 1.28 22.92 -16.58
CA ASN A 200 2.50 22.12 -16.34
C ASN A 200 3.15 21.53 -17.63
N LEU A 201 2.95 22.17 -18.77
CA LEU A 201 3.74 21.88 -19.96
C LEU A 201 4.93 22.84 -20.04
N PRO A 202 6.09 22.34 -20.52
CA PRO A 202 7.23 23.19 -20.87
C PRO A 202 6.81 24.31 -21.83
N GLU A 203 7.47 25.46 -21.77
CA GLU A 203 7.14 26.62 -22.58
C GLU A 203 7.15 26.31 -24.09
N GLU A 204 8.03 25.40 -24.53
CA GLU A 204 8.16 25.00 -25.94
C GLU A 204 6.92 24.27 -26.47
N LEU A 205 6.15 23.62 -25.58
CA LEU A 205 4.94 22.87 -25.92
C LEU A 205 3.65 23.68 -25.68
N GLN A 206 3.77 24.88 -25.10
CA GLN A 206 2.63 25.78 -24.91
C GLN A 206 2.21 26.39 -26.24
N GLY A 207 0.93 26.28 -26.56
CA GLY A 207 0.37 26.78 -27.81
C GLY A 207 -0.05 25.71 -28.80
N GLU A 208 0.33 24.47 -28.60
CA GLU A 208 -0.25 23.32 -29.27
C GLU A 208 -1.57 22.87 -28.58
N THR A 209 -2.36 22.08 -29.31
CA THR A 209 -3.57 21.49 -28.71
C THR A 209 -3.17 20.49 -27.64
N ASP A 210 -3.52 20.74 -26.40
CA ASP A 210 -3.26 19.81 -25.28
C ASP A 210 -4.07 18.53 -25.43
N SER A 211 -3.41 17.46 -25.85
CA SER A 211 -4.03 16.14 -26.08
C SER A 211 -4.20 15.33 -24.76
N ARG A 212 -3.69 15.81 -23.64
CA ARG A 212 -3.79 15.12 -22.34
C ARG A 212 -5.23 15.10 -21.81
N THR A 213 -5.62 13.95 -21.23
CA THR A 213 -6.90 13.85 -20.53
C THR A 213 -6.90 14.65 -19.22
N PRO A 214 -8.07 14.97 -18.63
CA PRO A 214 -8.14 15.62 -17.33
C PRO A 214 -7.40 14.85 -16.21
N GLU A 215 -7.40 13.52 -16.28
CA GLU A 215 -6.71 12.65 -15.32
C GLU A 215 -5.19 12.78 -15.45
N GLN A 216 -4.67 12.81 -16.68
CA GLN A 216 -3.24 13.03 -16.95
C GLN A 216 -2.80 14.41 -16.44
N ARG A 217 -3.58 15.46 -16.70
CA ARG A 217 -3.28 16.81 -16.20
C ARG A 217 -3.29 16.89 -14.68
N ARG A 218 -4.20 16.16 -13.99
CA ARG A 218 -4.17 16.04 -12.52
C ARG A 218 -2.91 15.33 -12.03
N PHE A 219 -2.49 14.27 -12.73
CA PHE A 219 -1.27 13.56 -12.40
C PHE A 219 -0.04 14.47 -12.51
N ASP A 220 0.09 15.20 -13.62
CA ASP A 220 1.21 16.13 -13.84
C ASP A 220 1.22 17.23 -12.75
N GLN A 221 0.05 17.76 -12.36
CA GLN A 221 -0.04 18.74 -11.27
C GLN A 221 0.34 18.13 -9.91
N PHE A 222 -0.04 16.88 -9.66
CA PHE A 222 0.36 16.18 -8.44
C PHE A 222 1.87 16.02 -8.39
N PHE A 223 2.50 15.66 -9.50
CA PHE A 223 3.95 15.50 -9.59
C PHE A 223 4.68 16.84 -9.41
N ALA A 224 4.24 17.90 -10.06
CA ALA A 224 4.77 19.26 -9.90
C ALA A 224 4.74 19.77 -8.43
N ILE A 225 3.79 19.31 -7.62
CA ILE A 225 3.77 19.63 -6.18
C ILE A 225 4.94 18.97 -5.46
N PHE A 226 5.32 17.73 -5.79
CA PHE A 226 6.47 17.06 -5.22
C PHE A 226 7.78 17.75 -5.61
N GLU A 227 7.94 18.12 -6.86
CA GLU A 227 9.12 18.85 -7.37
C GLU A 227 9.33 20.17 -6.60
N GLN A 228 8.27 20.97 -6.48
CA GLN A 228 8.31 22.23 -5.70
C GLN A 228 8.62 22.00 -4.22
N TYR A 229 8.20 20.87 -3.65
CA TYR A 229 8.55 20.53 -2.28
C TYR A 229 10.03 20.18 -2.15
N GLU A 230 10.59 19.40 -3.06
CA GLU A 230 12.01 19.05 -3.08
C GLU A 230 12.90 20.27 -3.24
N GLU A 231 12.61 21.18 -4.16
CA GLU A 231 13.34 22.44 -4.32
C GLU A 231 13.42 23.27 -3.04
N LYS A 232 12.32 23.32 -2.27
CA LYS A 232 12.26 24.06 -1.00
C LYS A 232 12.96 23.36 0.15
N CYS A 233 13.01 22.02 0.12
CA CYS A 233 13.50 21.18 1.21
C CYS A 233 14.96 20.75 1.04
N GLN A 234 15.60 21.00 -0.09
CA GLN A 234 16.99 20.61 -0.38
C GLN A 234 18.03 21.06 0.66
N LYS A 235 17.71 22.05 1.50
CA LYS A 235 18.62 22.53 2.55
C LYS A 235 18.77 21.61 3.77
N SER A 236 17.92 20.60 3.91
CA SER A 236 17.95 19.63 5.01
C SER A 236 18.11 18.19 4.54
N ASN A 237 18.76 18.00 3.39
CA ASN A 237 18.72 16.74 2.66
C ASN A 237 19.61 15.68 3.31
N ASP A 238 19.00 14.78 4.10
CA ASP A 238 19.63 13.57 4.61
C ASP A 238 19.62 12.42 3.57
N GLY A 239 19.35 12.70 2.29
CA GLY A 239 19.30 11.73 1.18
C GLY A 239 18.22 10.65 1.30
N ALA A 240 17.30 10.78 2.28
CA ALA A 240 16.27 9.79 2.54
C ALA A 240 15.14 9.79 1.49
N ALA A 241 15.01 10.88 0.72
CA ALA A 241 13.96 11.06 -0.29
C ALA A 241 14.43 10.76 -1.72
N SER A 242 15.72 10.40 -1.91
CA SER A 242 16.25 10.15 -3.25
C SER A 242 15.93 8.75 -3.75
N VAL A 243 15.64 8.63 -5.04
CA VAL A 243 15.61 7.34 -5.73
C VAL A 243 17.05 6.95 -6.07
N VAL A 244 17.50 5.81 -5.57
CA VAL A 244 18.87 5.30 -5.77
C VAL A 244 18.80 4.02 -6.58
N LEU A 245 19.60 3.94 -7.63
CA LEU A 245 19.78 2.76 -8.46
C LEU A 245 21.19 2.20 -8.32
N ALA A 246 21.32 0.90 -8.46
CA ALA A 246 22.61 0.23 -8.50
C ALA A 246 22.82 -0.37 -9.89
N LEU A 247 23.71 0.24 -10.68
CA LEU A 247 24.08 -0.17 -12.02
C LEU A 247 25.49 -0.77 -12.03
N THR A 248 25.72 -1.75 -12.91
CA THR A 248 27.05 -2.24 -13.23
C THR A 248 27.51 -1.65 -14.57
N LEU A 249 28.81 -1.66 -14.85
CA LEU A 249 29.33 -1.23 -16.15
C LEU A 249 28.79 -2.09 -17.29
N ASP A 250 28.54 -3.37 -17.04
CA ASP A 250 27.95 -4.28 -18.03
C ASP A 250 26.52 -3.84 -18.38
N ASP A 251 25.72 -3.39 -17.38
CA ASP A 251 24.37 -2.87 -17.62
C ASP A 251 24.37 -1.64 -18.52
N LEU A 252 25.37 -0.78 -18.38
CA LEU A 252 25.52 0.41 -19.22
C LEU A 252 26.01 0.06 -20.64
N ALA A 253 26.80 -1.02 -20.77
CA ALA A 253 27.34 -1.46 -22.06
C ALA A 253 26.30 -2.23 -22.89
N ASP A 254 25.48 -3.05 -22.26
CA ASP A 254 24.50 -3.91 -22.92
C ASP A 254 23.20 -3.19 -23.31
N GLY A 255 22.90 -2.06 -22.70
CA GLY A 255 21.91 -1.04 -23.10
C GLY A 255 20.58 -1.53 -23.66
N ASP A 256 20.00 -2.62 -23.13
CA ASP A 256 18.69 -3.12 -23.56
C ASP A 256 17.57 -2.23 -22.97
N ALA A 257 16.74 -1.67 -23.85
CA ALA A 257 15.58 -0.85 -23.45
C ALA A 257 14.55 -1.59 -22.58
N ALA A 258 14.55 -2.93 -22.63
CA ALA A 258 13.68 -3.78 -21.81
C ALA A 258 14.28 -4.12 -20.42
N MET A 259 15.50 -3.68 -20.14
CA MET A 259 16.15 -3.94 -18.86
C MET A 259 15.45 -3.19 -17.71
N LEU A 260 15.25 -3.90 -16.61
CA LEU A 260 14.67 -3.35 -15.37
C LEU A 260 15.75 -3.23 -14.31
N PHE A 261 15.69 -2.14 -13.56
CA PHE A 261 16.61 -1.82 -12.48
C PHE A 261 15.86 -1.72 -11.17
N ASP A 262 16.35 -2.42 -10.15
CA ASP A 262 15.81 -2.30 -8.80
C ASP A 262 16.24 -0.97 -8.19
N THR A 263 15.28 -0.27 -7.57
CA THR A 263 15.57 0.94 -6.79
C THR A 263 15.63 0.64 -5.29
N ASN A 264 16.21 1.57 -4.53
CA ASN A 264 16.18 1.51 -3.05
C ASN A 264 14.77 1.53 -2.47
N THR A 265 13.77 1.98 -3.24
CA THR A 265 12.35 2.02 -2.85
C THR A 265 11.63 0.69 -3.11
N GLY A 266 12.28 -0.29 -3.76
CA GLY A 266 11.70 -1.58 -4.11
C GLY A 266 10.77 -1.54 -5.33
N ILE A 267 10.77 -0.41 -6.06
CA ILE A 267 10.06 -0.27 -7.34
C ILE A 267 11.08 -0.47 -8.45
N GLU A 268 10.79 -1.37 -9.39
CA GLU A 268 11.60 -1.56 -10.58
C GLU A 268 11.32 -0.46 -11.61
N VAL A 269 12.35 0.09 -12.23
CA VAL A 269 12.28 1.13 -13.26
C VAL A 269 13.01 0.69 -14.53
N ASP A 270 12.59 1.17 -15.70
CA ASP A 270 13.26 0.94 -16.97
C ASP A 270 14.11 2.16 -17.39
N CYS A 271 14.80 2.04 -18.50
CA CYS A 271 15.67 3.12 -19.00
C CYS A 271 14.89 4.40 -19.36
N PHE A 272 13.61 4.29 -19.77
CA PHE A 272 12.78 5.46 -20.06
C PHE A 272 12.34 6.18 -18.79
N ASP A 273 12.06 5.44 -17.72
CA ASP A 273 11.78 6.00 -16.40
C ASP A 273 13.02 6.77 -15.89
N LEU A 274 14.23 6.23 -16.11
CA LEU A 274 15.49 6.90 -15.73
C LEU A 274 15.69 8.21 -16.49
N VAL A 275 15.44 8.22 -17.81
CA VAL A 275 15.55 9.44 -18.61
C VAL A 275 14.55 10.50 -18.12
N ARG A 276 13.32 10.11 -17.82
CA ARG A 276 12.30 11.04 -17.30
C ARG A 276 12.72 11.63 -15.96
N LEU A 277 13.16 10.77 -15.00
CA LEU A 277 13.64 11.24 -13.69
C LEU A 277 14.85 12.17 -13.81
N GLY A 278 15.79 11.88 -14.74
CA GLY A 278 16.96 12.72 -14.98
C GLY A 278 16.62 14.06 -15.64
N MET A 279 15.60 14.10 -16.51
CA MET A 279 15.13 15.35 -17.11
C MET A 279 14.44 16.28 -16.12
N ASP A 280 13.84 15.73 -15.06
CA ASP A 280 13.17 16.48 -14.01
C ASP A 280 14.13 17.10 -12.98
N GLY A 281 15.46 17.00 -13.22
CA GLY A 281 16.48 17.68 -12.40
C GLY A 281 16.80 17.00 -11.08
N THR A 282 16.53 15.70 -10.95
CA THR A 282 16.92 14.91 -9.78
C THR A 282 18.44 14.86 -9.63
N THR A 283 18.92 14.91 -8.38
CA THR A 283 20.36 14.85 -8.10
C THR A 283 20.87 13.42 -8.27
N ASP A 284 21.77 13.20 -9.25
CA ASP A 284 22.38 11.91 -9.48
C ASP A 284 23.59 11.70 -8.59
N PHE A 285 23.67 10.54 -7.93
CA PHE A 285 24.82 10.11 -7.18
C PHE A 285 25.49 8.92 -7.87
N LEU A 286 26.72 9.10 -8.34
CA LEU A 286 27.52 8.01 -8.87
C LEU A 286 28.40 7.42 -7.75
N LEU A 287 28.11 6.19 -7.33
CA LEU A 287 28.95 5.42 -6.42
C LEU A 287 29.71 4.35 -7.21
N GLN A 288 31.02 4.56 -7.39
CA GLN A 288 31.88 3.52 -7.95
C GLN A 288 32.31 2.55 -6.86
N VAL A 289 31.99 1.28 -7.01
CA VAL A 289 32.26 0.23 -6.00
C VAL A 289 33.70 -0.28 -6.05
N ASP A 290 34.44 0.02 -7.13
CA ASP A 290 35.86 -0.38 -7.33
C ASP A 290 36.85 0.62 -6.71
N GLY A 291 36.89 0.69 -5.37
CA GLY A 291 38.09 1.10 -4.65
C GLY A 291 38.59 2.55 -4.72
N VAL A 292 37.88 3.46 -5.42
CA VAL A 292 38.30 4.88 -5.55
C VAL A 292 37.15 5.83 -5.29
N SER A 293 36.33 5.60 -4.27
CA SER A 293 35.40 6.65 -3.86
C SER A 293 36.02 7.49 -2.75
N SER A 294 36.12 8.81 -2.97
CA SER A 294 36.49 9.79 -1.94
C SER A 294 35.39 10.00 -0.89
N VAL A 295 34.36 9.17 -0.88
CA VAL A 295 33.22 9.28 0.05
C VAL A 295 33.61 8.64 1.38
N PRO A 296 33.47 9.34 2.52
CA PRO A 296 33.81 8.78 3.82
C PRO A 296 32.87 7.66 4.21
N LEU A 297 33.27 6.41 3.99
CA LEU A 297 32.56 5.22 4.40
C LEU A 297 32.92 4.77 5.82
N TRP A 298 34.03 5.26 6.34
CA TRP A 298 34.55 5.00 7.68
C TRP A 298 34.42 6.26 8.53
N MET A 299 33.55 6.23 9.51
CA MET A 299 33.29 7.37 10.41
C MET A 299 33.74 7.11 11.83
N GLY A 300 34.19 5.91 12.12
CA GLY A 300 34.64 5.53 13.46
C GLY A 300 33.53 5.77 14.49
N ARG A 301 33.85 6.53 15.54
CA ARG A 301 32.91 6.91 16.59
C ARG A 301 32.49 8.38 16.57
N THR A 302 32.72 9.08 15.48
CA THR A 302 32.36 10.51 15.34
C THR A 302 30.84 10.71 15.21
N SER A 303 30.14 9.75 14.63
CA SER A 303 28.68 9.76 14.52
C SER A 303 28.14 8.36 14.79
N ARG A 304 27.00 8.29 15.48
CA ARG A 304 26.24 7.04 15.66
C ARG A 304 25.37 6.72 14.44
N LEU A 305 24.87 7.75 13.76
CA LEU A 305 23.98 7.54 12.61
C LEU A 305 24.80 7.34 11.35
N ALA A 306 24.40 6.39 10.53
CA ALA A 306 24.99 6.17 9.22
C ALA A 306 24.74 7.39 8.32
N SER A 307 25.78 7.82 7.59
CA SER A 307 25.69 8.88 6.59
C SER A 307 24.87 8.43 5.37
N VAL A 308 24.44 9.40 4.55
CA VAL A 308 23.77 9.12 3.26
C VAL A 308 24.63 8.23 2.38
N ALA A 309 25.92 8.55 2.24
CA ALA A 309 26.85 7.76 1.45
C ALA A 309 26.95 6.30 1.93
N GLN A 310 26.97 6.07 3.25
CA GLN A 310 26.96 4.73 3.81
C GLN A 310 25.64 3.99 3.53
N ARG A 311 24.50 4.68 3.55
CA ARG A 311 23.21 4.09 3.18
C ARG A 311 23.15 3.71 1.70
N ILE A 312 23.69 4.56 0.81
CA ILE A 312 23.81 4.26 -0.63
C ILE A 312 24.74 3.05 -0.83
N ALA A 313 25.89 3.01 -0.15
CA ALA A 313 26.80 1.87 -0.22
C ALA A 313 26.16 0.56 0.28
N MET A 314 25.40 0.60 1.39
CA MET A 314 24.63 -0.57 1.86
C MET A 314 23.62 -1.04 0.81
N PHE A 315 22.91 -0.12 0.13
CA PHE A 315 22.00 -0.49 -0.94
C PHE A 315 22.72 -1.17 -2.10
N ALA A 316 23.84 -0.63 -2.57
CA ALA A 316 24.63 -1.23 -3.65
C ALA A 316 25.13 -2.64 -3.30
N VAL A 317 25.44 -2.91 -2.02
CA VAL A 317 25.93 -4.21 -1.56
C VAL A 317 24.78 -5.21 -1.33
N GLN A 318 23.69 -4.77 -0.75
CA GLN A 318 22.64 -5.66 -0.20
C GLN A 318 21.34 -5.65 -1.00
N GLY A 319 20.99 -4.51 -1.62
CA GLY A 319 19.75 -4.29 -2.37
C GLY A 319 18.52 -4.14 -1.47
N VAL A 320 18.36 -5.05 -0.51
CA VAL A 320 17.21 -5.16 0.41
C VAL A 320 17.69 -5.50 1.82
N CYS A 321 16.75 -5.66 2.75
CA CYS A 321 17.05 -6.17 4.10
C CYS A 321 17.95 -7.41 4.05
N SER A 322 19.03 -7.44 4.82
CA SER A 322 20.05 -8.51 4.80
C SER A 322 19.59 -9.82 5.44
N TRP A 323 18.44 -9.84 6.14
CA TRP A 323 17.92 -11.05 6.78
C TRP A 323 17.51 -12.10 5.76
N LEU A 324 17.70 -13.37 6.10
CA LEU A 324 17.42 -14.49 5.21
C LEU A 324 16.00 -14.47 4.64
N GLY A 325 15.90 -14.48 3.31
CA GLY A 325 14.63 -14.52 2.58
C GLY A 325 13.79 -13.24 2.61
N CYS A 326 14.27 -12.18 3.28
CA CYS A 326 13.54 -10.91 3.34
C CYS A 326 13.64 -10.16 2.00
N THR A 327 12.54 -9.51 1.60
CA THR A 327 12.43 -8.70 0.37
C THR A 327 12.10 -7.23 0.66
N ALA A 328 12.15 -6.81 1.94
CA ALA A 328 11.86 -5.42 2.32
C ALA A 328 12.88 -4.48 1.67
N ALA A 329 12.39 -3.43 1.02
CA ALA A 329 13.19 -2.45 0.31
C ALA A 329 14.19 -1.75 1.25
N MET A 330 15.33 -1.31 0.72
CA MET A 330 16.35 -0.64 1.54
C MET A 330 15.84 0.68 2.15
N SER A 331 14.91 1.37 1.49
CA SER A 331 14.25 2.57 2.03
C SER A 331 13.43 2.30 3.31
N GLU A 332 13.00 1.04 3.51
CA GLU A 332 12.28 0.59 4.72
C GLU A 332 13.22 0.05 5.79
N CYS A 333 14.53 0.03 5.52
CA CYS A 333 15.52 -0.53 6.41
C CYS A 333 16.19 0.55 7.29
N GLU A 334 16.49 0.15 8.50
CA GLU A 334 17.34 0.92 9.43
C GLU A 334 18.79 0.45 9.30
N ALA A 335 19.74 1.38 9.38
CA ALA A 335 21.16 1.03 9.45
C ALA A 335 21.47 0.44 10.83
N HIS A 336 21.82 -0.83 10.86
CA HIS A 336 22.12 -1.59 12.06
C HIS A 336 23.62 -1.80 12.21
N HIS A 337 24.16 -1.56 13.42
CA HIS A 337 25.55 -1.87 13.75
C HIS A 337 25.71 -3.37 14.03
N ILE A 338 26.49 -4.08 13.21
CA ILE A 338 26.76 -5.52 13.37
C ILE A 338 27.40 -5.80 14.73
N LEU A 339 28.43 -5.05 15.10
CA LEU A 339 28.86 -4.90 16.49
C LEU A 339 28.15 -3.68 17.07
N ALA A 340 27.30 -3.87 18.05
CA ALA A 340 26.49 -2.81 18.61
C ALA A 340 27.31 -1.59 19.05
N TRP A 341 26.83 -0.38 18.77
CA TRP A 341 27.47 0.88 19.15
C TRP A 341 27.80 0.95 20.64
N ILE A 342 26.88 0.49 21.49
CA ILE A 342 27.07 0.46 22.94
C ILE A 342 28.23 -0.47 23.38
N LYS A 343 28.59 -1.45 22.54
CA LYS A 343 29.68 -2.39 22.76
C LYS A 343 30.98 -1.96 22.08
N GLY A 344 31.08 -0.71 21.62
CA GLY A 344 32.27 -0.18 20.99
C GLY A 344 32.30 -0.30 19.45
N GLY A 345 31.24 -0.74 18.82
CA GLY A 345 31.15 -0.81 17.36
C GLY A 345 31.23 0.58 16.72
N ASN A 346 32.03 0.71 15.67
CA ASN A 346 32.18 1.95 14.90
C ASN A 346 31.01 2.07 13.86
N THR A 347 30.78 3.30 13.40
CA THR A 347 29.91 3.56 12.26
C THR A 347 30.73 3.51 10.96
N ASP A 348 31.34 2.37 10.72
CA ASP A 348 32.11 2.08 9.51
C ASP A 348 31.28 1.14 8.64
N ILE A 349 31.40 1.24 7.31
CA ILE A 349 30.57 0.48 6.37
C ILE A 349 30.62 -1.04 6.60
N GLU A 350 31.77 -1.55 7.04
CA GLU A 350 31.97 -2.97 7.37
C GLU A 350 31.19 -3.41 8.62
N ASN A 351 30.85 -2.46 9.48
CA ASN A 351 30.06 -2.70 10.68
C ASN A 351 28.59 -2.30 10.53
N LEU A 352 28.14 -1.96 9.32
CA LEU A 352 26.78 -1.56 9.04
C LEU A 352 26.05 -2.57 8.15
N THR A 353 24.78 -2.78 8.43
CA THR A 353 23.87 -3.59 7.60
C THR A 353 22.48 -3.02 7.63
N GLY A 354 21.72 -3.16 6.52
CA GLY A 354 20.34 -2.74 6.42
C GLY A 354 19.40 -3.83 6.94
N LEU A 355 18.60 -3.53 7.96
CA LEU A 355 17.57 -4.40 8.48
C LEU A 355 16.23 -3.69 8.53
N CYS A 356 15.17 -4.30 8.01
CA CYS A 356 13.81 -3.79 8.21
C CYS A 356 13.45 -3.82 9.69
N ARG A 357 12.47 -3.03 10.10
CA ARG A 357 12.09 -2.86 11.51
C ARG A 357 11.81 -4.18 12.23
N GLU A 358 11.20 -5.15 11.55
CA GLU A 358 10.92 -6.48 12.09
C GLU A 358 12.23 -7.22 12.39
N HIS A 359 13.10 -7.34 11.40
CA HIS A 359 14.36 -8.08 11.52
C HIS A 359 15.40 -7.38 12.39
N HIS A 360 15.35 -6.06 12.47
CA HIS A 360 16.14 -5.30 13.44
C HIS A 360 15.81 -5.69 14.89
N ARG A 361 14.52 -5.90 15.21
CA ARG A 361 14.07 -6.39 16.53
C ARG A 361 14.38 -7.87 16.77
N CYS A 362 14.49 -8.66 15.71
CA CYS A 362 14.84 -10.08 15.80
C CYS A 362 16.31 -10.33 15.97
N ASN A 363 17.17 -9.36 15.66
CA ASN A 363 18.63 -9.52 15.77
C ASN A 363 19.09 -9.67 17.22
N ASN A 364 19.99 -10.62 17.46
CA ASN A 364 20.58 -10.86 18.78
C ASN A 364 21.93 -10.16 18.94
N ASP A 365 21.91 -8.91 19.39
CA ASP A 365 23.13 -8.11 19.60
C ASP A 365 24.09 -8.68 20.65
N HIS A 366 23.63 -9.62 21.49
CA HIS A 366 24.47 -10.31 22.47
C HIS A 366 25.28 -11.43 21.84
N ARG A 367 24.85 -11.97 20.68
CA ARG A 367 25.50 -13.07 19.95
C ARG A 367 25.67 -14.36 20.76
N ASP A 368 24.88 -14.54 21.83
CA ASP A 368 24.95 -15.63 22.78
C ASP A 368 23.99 -16.80 22.44
N GLY A 369 23.25 -16.68 21.35
CA GLY A 369 22.25 -17.65 20.95
C GLY A 369 21.01 -17.73 21.84
N SER A 370 20.85 -16.77 22.78
CA SER A 370 19.69 -16.71 23.67
C SER A 370 18.40 -16.62 22.86
N PHE A 371 17.33 -17.22 23.41
CA PHE A 371 16.02 -17.31 22.76
C PHE A 371 16.05 -17.92 21.35
N ASN A 372 17.10 -18.67 21.01
CA ASN A 372 17.29 -19.24 19.71
C ASN A 372 17.38 -18.21 18.56
N LYS A 373 17.72 -16.96 18.89
CA LYS A 373 17.87 -15.86 17.95
C LYS A 373 19.27 -15.84 17.37
N GLY A 374 19.37 -15.64 16.05
CA GLY A 374 20.63 -15.37 15.38
C GLY A 374 20.95 -13.88 15.30
N TYR A 375 22.03 -13.56 14.65
CA TYR A 375 22.54 -12.21 14.51
C TYR A 375 23.17 -12.00 13.13
N MET A 376 23.34 -10.73 12.76
CA MET A 376 24.06 -10.35 11.56
C MET A 376 25.57 -10.33 11.84
N ASP A 377 26.32 -10.79 10.85
CA ASP A 377 27.79 -10.80 10.89
C ASP A 377 28.34 -10.38 9.53
N PHE A 378 29.60 -9.94 9.49
CA PHE A 378 30.25 -9.45 8.27
C PHE A 378 31.26 -10.48 7.73
N ASP A 379 31.27 -10.63 6.42
CA ASP A 379 32.28 -11.44 5.72
C ASP A 379 33.27 -10.52 5.00
N PRO A 380 34.51 -10.40 5.49
CA PRO A 380 35.51 -9.54 4.90
C PRO A 380 35.95 -9.99 3.49
N ASN A 381 35.74 -11.26 3.13
CA ASN A 381 36.14 -11.77 1.82
C ASN A 381 35.18 -11.34 0.71
N THR A 382 33.90 -11.21 1.04
CA THR A 382 32.85 -10.82 0.08
C THR A 382 32.37 -9.38 0.27
N GLY A 383 32.76 -8.72 1.36
CA GLY A 383 32.26 -7.40 1.71
C GLY A 383 30.76 -7.36 2.05
N ARG A 384 30.15 -8.53 2.35
CA ARG A 384 28.72 -8.68 2.57
C ARG A 384 28.40 -9.04 4.01
N SER A 385 27.31 -8.52 4.51
CA SER A 385 26.72 -8.98 5.76
C SER A 385 25.77 -10.17 5.53
N GLY A 386 25.77 -11.09 6.48
CA GLY A 386 24.92 -12.27 6.45
C GLY A 386 24.43 -12.66 7.84
N PHE A 387 23.54 -13.63 7.88
CA PHE A 387 22.95 -14.16 9.10
C PHE A 387 23.73 -15.35 9.62
N ARG A 388 23.96 -15.36 10.93
CA ARG A 388 24.57 -16.47 11.68
C ARG A 388 23.72 -16.76 12.92
N ARG A 389 23.42 -18.03 13.17
CA ARG A 389 22.65 -18.42 14.35
C ARG A 389 23.52 -18.57 15.59
N ARG A 390 24.69 -19.18 15.42
CA ARG A 390 25.70 -19.39 16.46
C ARG A 390 27.07 -19.01 15.90
N PRO A 391 28.06 -18.68 16.73
CA PRO A 391 29.39 -18.33 16.27
C PRO A 391 30.05 -19.41 15.41
N SER A 392 29.76 -20.69 15.69
CA SER A 392 30.28 -21.85 14.93
C SER A 392 29.57 -22.12 13.59
N ASP A 393 28.40 -21.51 13.37
CA ASP A 393 27.61 -21.79 12.18
C ASP A 393 28.19 -21.01 10.97
N PRO A 394 28.02 -21.53 9.74
CA PRO A 394 28.40 -20.81 8.55
C PRO A 394 27.56 -19.56 8.37
N LEU A 395 28.17 -18.50 7.82
CA LEU A 395 27.48 -17.28 7.47
C LEU A 395 26.56 -17.54 6.27
N LYS A 396 25.29 -17.16 6.38
CA LYS A 396 24.28 -17.32 5.33
C LYS A 396 23.83 -15.96 4.82
N PHE A 397 23.87 -15.77 3.51
CA PHE A 397 23.43 -14.52 2.86
C PHE A 397 21.98 -14.60 2.43
N ASN A 398 21.32 -13.46 2.37
CA ASN A 398 19.99 -13.36 1.79
C ASN A 398 20.04 -13.78 0.31
N GLN A 399 19.20 -14.72 -0.08
CA GLN A 399 19.11 -15.31 -1.42
C GLN A 399 17.78 -14.94 -2.11
N SER A 400 17.01 -13.98 -1.57
CA SER A 400 15.81 -13.48 -2.23
C SER A 400 16.14 -12.88 -3.61
N VAL A 401 15.17 -12.86 -4.49
CA VAL A 401 15.37 -12.34 -5.87
C VAL A 401 15.96 -10.94 -5.85
N PRO A 402 15.39 -9.95 -5.13
CA PRO A 402 15.96 -8.60 -5.12
C PRO A 402 17.36 -8.53 -4.45
N ALA A 403 17.67 -9.40 -3.48
CA ALA A 403 19.02 -9.46 -2.92
C ALA A 403 20.07 -9.94 -3.94
N LYS A 404 19.68 -10.81 -4.87
CA LYS A 404 20.55 -11.26 -5.97
C LYS A 404 20.75 -10.19 -7.04
N HIS A 405 19.84 -9.26 -7.15
CA HIS A 405 19.92 -8.14 -8.09
C HIS A 405 20.77 -6.97 -7.56
N SER A 406 21.25 -7.00 -6.32
CA SER A 406 22.17 -5.98 -5.83
C SER A 406 23.43 -5.91 -6.72
N ALA A 407 24.00 -4.71 -6.91
CA ALA A 407 25.16 -4.51 -7.78
C ALA A 407 26.31 -5.45 -7.44
N VAL A 408 26.66 -5.58 -6.15
CA VAL A 408 27.73 -6.48 -5.69
C VAL A 408 27.40 -7.94 -5.96
N SER A 409 26.16 -8.39 -5.75
CA SER A 409 25.76 -9.78 -6.05
C SER A 409 25.89 -10.09 -7.55
N ARG A 410 25.52 -9.15 -8.41
CA ARG A 410 25.62 -9.28 -9.88
C ARG A 410 27.08 -9.33 -10.33
N ILE A 411 27.94 -8.46 -9.78
CA ILE A 411 29.39 -8.48 -10.05
C ILE A 411 29.99 -9.84 -9.65
N TYR A 412 29.66 -10.38 -8.49
CA TYR A 412 30.14 -11.73 -8.10
C TYR A 412 29.61 -12.82 -8.98
N ALA A 413 28.35 -12.76 -9.41
CA ALA A 413 27.76 -13.71 -10.34
C ALA A 413 28.45 -13.66 -11.73
N ALA A 414 28.82 -12.48 -12.20
CA ALA A 414 29.57 -12.30 -13.44
C ALA A 414 31.01 -12.82 -13.31
N LYS A 415 31.73 -12.52 -12.23
CA LYS A 415 33.07 -13.03 -11.95
C LYS A 415 33.08 -14.56 -11.90
N GLY A 416 32.07 -15.21 -11.33
CA GLY A 416 31.95 -16.68 -11.31
C GLY A 416 31.74 -17.33 -12.68
N ARG A 417 31.32 -16.59 -13.69
CA ARG A 417 31.16 -17.02 -15.08
C ARG A 417 32.41 -16.79 -15.94
N CYS A 418 33.30 -15.94 -15.49
CA CYS A 418 34.55 -15.69 -16.19
C CYS A 418 35.49 -16.92 -16.10
N GLU A 419 36.00 -17.38 -17.24
CA GLU A 419 36.95 -18.50 -17.27
C GLU A 419 38.25 -18.22 -16.49
N CYS A 420 38.64 -16.94 -16.34
CA CYS A 420 39.75 -16.49 -15.52
C CYS A 420 39.56 -16.82 -14.02
N ALA A 421 38.32 -16.95 -13.52
CA ALA A 421 38.01 -17.32 -12.15
C ALA A 421 38.17 -18.84 -11.90
N LYS A 422 38.23 -19.65 -12.92
CA LYS A 422 38.32 -21.15 -12.86
C LYS A 422 39.75 -21.66 -12.86
N SER A 423 40.75 -20.79 -13.08
CA SER A 423 42.16 -21.23 -13.11
C SER A 423 42.72 -21.35 -11.69
N PRO A 424 43.21 -22.55 -11.29
CA PRO A 424 43.88 -22.74 -9.98
C PRO A 424 45.21 -22.05 -9.89
N ASN A 425 45.80 -21.59 -11.00
CA ASN A 425 47.06 -20.81 -11.04
C ASN A 425 46.75 -19.39 -11.44
N ARG A 426 46.50 -18.51 -10.45
CA ARG A 426 46.39 -17.07 -10.65
C ARG A 426 47.79 -16.50 -10.92
N ASP A 427 48.16 -16.41 -12.20
CA ASP A 427 49.30 -15.60 -12.62
C ASP A 427 48.87 -14.13 -12.67
N PRO A 428 49.46 -13.23 -11.85
CA PRO A 428 49.09 -11.82 -11.86
C PRO A 428 49.33 -11.11 -13.19
N ALA A 429 50.05 -11.72 -14.11
CA ALA A 429 50.37 -11.15 -15.43
C ALA A 429 49.23 -11.24 -16.46
N PHE A 430 48.12 -11.87 -16.17
CA PHE A 430 47.01 -12.10 -17.12
C PHE A 430 45.77 -11.23 -16.86
N TYR A 431 45.95 -9.97 -16.51
CA TYR A 431 44.87 -9.01 -16.55
C TYR A 431 44.86 -8.26 -17.88
N PRO A 432 43.67 -8.12 -18.53
CA PRO A 432 43.61 -7.27 -19.72
C PRO A 432 44.06 -5.84 -19.38
N PRO A 433 44.67 -5.10 -20.32
CA PRO A 433 45.16 -3.77 -20.08
C PRO A 433 44.04 -2.86 -19.59
N GLY A 434 44.14 -2.36 -18.38
CA GLY A 434 43.16 -1.51 -17.71
C GLY A 434 42.64 -2.00 -16.36
N HIS A 435 42.87 -3.26 -15.98
CA HIS A 435 42.55 -3.72 -14.64
C HIS A 435 43.72 -3.44 -13.66
N PRO A 436 43.48 -2.73 -12.57
CA PRO A 436 44.49 -2.60 -11.53
C PRO A 436 44.73 -3.95 -10.84
N PRO A 437 45.98 -4.32 -10.50
CA PRO A 437 46.25 -5.58 -9.80
C PRO A 437 45.57 -5.54 -8.43
N MET A 438 44.70 -6.55 -8.16
CA MET A 438 44.24 -6.78 -6.79
C MET A 438 45.43 -7.07 -5.90
N LYS A 439 45.74 -6.15 -5.00
CA LYS A 439 46.73 -6.38 -3.96
C LYS A 439 46.16 -7.43 -2.99
N ASP A 440 46.84 -8.55 -2.86
CA ASP A 440 46.48 -9.66 -1.95
C ASP A 440 46.63 -9.30 -0.45
N THR A 441 46.91 -8.04 -0.12
CA THR A 441 47.03 -7.60 1.26
C THR A 441 46.27 -6.30 1.46
N TRP A 442 45.07 -6.42 1.97
CA TRP A 442 44.35 -5.32 2.55
C TRP A 442 45.00 -4.98 3.91
N THR A 443 45.93 -4.08 3.92
CA THR A 443 46.43 -3.46 5.16
C THR A 443 45.61 -2.19 5.39
N PRO A 444 44.92 -2.07 6.53
CA PRO A 444 44.21 -0.82 6.83
C PRO A 444 45.25 0.28 6.97
N MET A 445 45.16 1.33 6.14
CA MET A 445 45.89 2.56 6.38
C MET A 445 45.41 3.15 7.71
N ARG A 446 46.24 3.10 8.71
CA ARG A 446 46.09 3.92 9.91
C ARG A 446 46.45 5.35 9.52
N VAL A 447 45.50 6.24 9.65
CA VAL A 447 45.71 7.67 9.83
C VAL A 447 45.43 7.99 11.27
#